data_b2f480a7ebd834abdfddd26ab87a6bd1
#
_entry.id   b2f480a7ebd834abdfddd26ab87a6bd1
#
_cell.length_a   1.000
_cell.length_b   1.000
_cell.length_c   1.000
_cell.angle_alpha   90.00
_cell.angle_beta   90.00
_cell.angle_gamma   90.00
#
_symmetry.space_group_name_H-M   'P 1'
#
loop_
_entity.id
_entity.type
_entity.pdbx_description
1 polymer ?
#
loop_
_entity_poly.entity_id
_entity_poly.type
_entity_poly.pdbx_seq_one_letter_code
_entity_poly.pdbx_strand_id
1 'polypeptide(L)'
;MFFSCNETYLPKQKAYFAPSFENKGFTLFTDNCKNGFLINTLSKVNEVSNCSYEIIYENYKAKIFINSVESDLKELNIEEFFNEKIFENSKFADRVIESVYESNDKNISSKVYTFIGNTPSNIQFYITNNKNKFFTGSLYFNSKPNYDSLLPYIDYIGDDIKKMVDSFNWIDE
;
A
#
# COMPACT_ATOMS: atom_id res chain seq x y z
N MET A 1 5.64 64.49 -4.52
CA MET A 1 4.72 63.36 -4.76
C MET A 1 5.54 62.07 -4.69
N PHE A 2 5.36 61.29 -3.65
CA PHE A 2 6.07 60.01 -3.50
C PHE A 2 5.07 58.91 -3.90
N PHE A 3 5.38 58.20 -4.99
CA PHE A 3 4.66 56.99 -5.39
C PHE A 3 5.22 55.81 -4.58
N SER A 4 4.46 55.30 -3.62
CA SER A 4 4.74 54.02 -2.96
C SER A 4 4.23 52.92 -3.87
N CYS A 5 5.11 52.13 -4.48
CA CYS A 5 4.75 50.86 -5.10
C CYS A 5 4.51 49.85 -3.99
N ASN A 6 3.24 49.48 -3.75
CA ASN A 6 2.88 48.31 -2.98
C ASN A 6 3.09 47.08 -3.88
N GLU A 7 4.21 46.37 -3.71
CA GLU A 7 4.38 45.06 -4.30
C GLU A 7 3.39 44.10 -3.61
N THR A 8 2.40 43.62 -4.34
CA THR A 8 1.53 42.55 -3.92
C THR A 8 2.33 41.25 -3.82
N TYR A 9 2.67 40.84 -2.62
CA TYR A 9 3.34 39.56 -2.36
C TYR A 9 2.37 38.45 -2.67
N LEU A 10 2.44 37.85 -3.85
CA LEU A 10 1.74 36.61 -4.16
C LEU A 10 2.42 35.47 -3.40
N PRO A 11 1.70 34.68 -2.58
CA PRO A 11 2.28 33.53 -1.93
C PRO A 11 2.87 32.59 -3.01
N LYS A 12 4.14 32.25 -2.87
CA LYS A 12 4.75 31.25 -3.76
C LYS A 12 3.98 29.93 -3.61
N GLN A 13 3.51 29.38 -4.71
CA GLN A 13 2.94 28.04 -4.71
C GLN A 13 3.99 27.06 -4.17
N LYS A 14 3.58 26.16 -3.27
CA LYS A 14 4.45 25.07 -2.81
C LYS A 14 4.87 24.26 -4.04
N ALA A 15 6.17 24.27 -4.35
CA ALA A 15 6.71 23.38 -5.37
C ALA A 15 6.85 21.98 -4.74
N TYR A 16 6.16 21.00 -5.30
CA TYR A 16 6.33 19.61 -4.95
C TYR A 16 7.47 19.02 -5.77
N PHE A 17 8.28 18.17 -5.13
CA PHE A 17 9.29 17.38 -5.83
C PHE A 17 8.56 16.41 -6.78
N ALA A 18 8.87 16.48 -8.06
CA ALA A 18 8.32 15.60 -9.10
C ALA A 18 9.43 14.69 -9.62
N PRO A 19 9.63 13.49 -9.02
CA PRO A 19 10.60 12.53 -9.52
C PRO A 19 10.15 11.99 -10.89
N SER A 20 11.14 11.63 -11.73
CA SER A 20 10.84 10.81 -12.90
C SER A 20 10.76 9.35 -12.50
N PHE A 21 9.72 8.67 -12.94
CA PHE A 21 9.54 7.24 -12.71
C PHE A 21 9.82 6.45 -13.99
N GLU A 22 10.37 5.26 -13.81
CA GLU A 22 10.52 4.30 -14.90
C GLU A 22 9.16 3.74 -15.33
N ASN A 23 9.05 3.33 -16.59
CA ASN A 23 7.83 2.71 -17.11
C ASN A 23 7.57 1.39 -16.39
N LYS A 24 6.33 1.18 -15.95
CA LYS A 24 5.91 -0.03 -15.24
C LYS A 24 5.74 -1.20 -16.20
N GLY A 25 6.37 -2.31 -15.89
CA GLY A 25 6.00 -3.65 -16.38
C GLY A 25 5.43 -4.47 -15.23
N PHE A 26 4.63 -5.50 -15.54
CA PHE A 26 4.09 -6.39 -14.52
C PHE A 26 4.35 -7.85 -14.89
N THR A 27 4.63 -8.66 -13.89
CA THR A 27 4.80 -10.11 -14.02
C THR A 27 3.97 -10.83 -12.96
N LEU A 28 3.50 -12.02 -13.31
CA LEU A 28 2.79 -12.87 -12.35
C LEU A 28 3.79 -13.40 -11.32
N PHE A 29 3.48 -13.19 -10.06
CA PHE A 29 4.13 -13.81 -8.93
C PHE A 29 3.18 -14.80 -8.28
N THR A 30 3.68 -15.99 -7.96
CA THR A 30 2.96 -17.02 -7.22
C THR A 30 3.78 -17.38 -6.01
N ASP A 31 3.19 -17.28 -4.83
CA ASP A 31 3.85 -17.63 -3.58
C ASP A 31 3.66 -19.09 -3.20
N ASN A 32 4.43 -19.55 -2.19
CA ASN A 32 4.36 -20.91 -1.67
C ASN A 32 3.03 -21.22 -0.93
N CYS A 33 2.22 -20.19 -0.65
CA CYS A 33 0.94 -20.27 0.03
C CYS A 33 -0.25 -20.19 -0.91
N LYS A 34 0.01 -20.46 -2.20
CA LYS A 34 -1.02 -20.55 -3.25
C LYS A 34 -1.76 -19.22 -3.48
N ASN A 35 -1.04 -18.10 -3.39
CA ASN A 35 -1.54 -16.80 -3.80
C ASN A 35 -0.88 -16.40 -5.11
N GLY A 36 -1.66 -15.91 -6.06
CA GLY A 36 -1.17 -15.40 -7.34
C GLY A 36 -1.58 -13.95 -7.55
N PHE A 37 -0.63 -13.09 -7.91
CA PHE A 37 -0.89 -11.67 -8.18
C PHE A 37 0.22 -11.05 -9.04
N LEU A 38 -0.08 -9.93 -9.67
CA LEU A 38 0.91 -9.19 -10.46
C LEU A 38 1.77 -8.30 -9.56
N ILE A 39 3.08 -8.33 -9.83
CA ILE A 39 4.06 -7.43 -9.22
C ILE A 39 4.77 -6.61 -10.29
N ASN A 40 5.25 -5.43 -9.92
CA ASN A 40 6.06 -4.59 -10.79
C ASN A 40 7.41 -5.25 -11.07
N THR A 41 7.83 -5.32 -12.33
CA THR A 41 9.10 -5.93 -12.76
C THR A 41 10.34 -5.21 -12.24
N LEU A 42 10.19 -3.96 -11.77
CA LEU A 42 11.26 -3.17 -11.14
C LEU A 42 11.42 -3.49 -9.64
N SER A 43 10.49 -4.25 -9.06
CA SER A 43 10.58 -4.71 -7.67
C SER A 43 11.29 -6.04 -7.54
N LYS A 44 11.83 -6.30 -6.36
CA LYS A 44 12.40 -7.59 -5.98
C LYS A 44 11.56 -8.21 -4.88
N VAL A 45 11.38 -9.53 -4.93
CA VAL A 45 10.70 -10.26 -3.87
C VAL A 45 11.74 -10.95 -3.00
N ASN A 46 11.61 -10.78 -1.69
CA ASN A 46 12.40 -11.47 -0.67
C ASN A 46 11.45 -12.25 0.25
N GLU A 47 11.65 -13.55 0.36
CA GLU A 47 10.93 -14.38 1.31
C GLU A 47 11.54 -14.21 2.70
N VAL A 48 10.71 -13.77 3.66
CA VAL A 48 11.13 -13.55 5.06
C VAL A 48 10.90 -14.80 5.89
N SER A 49 9.75 -15.43 5.70
CA SER A 49 9.35 -16.68 6.34
C SER A 49 8.24 -17.33 5.53
N ASN A 50 7.78 -18.52 5.92
CA ASN A 50 6.67 -19.17 5.25
C ASN A 50 5.45 -18.21 5.15
N CYS A 51 4.94 -17.98 3.94
CA CYS A 51 3.81 -17.08 3.64
C CYS A 51 4.04 -15.59 3.97
N SER A 52 5.30 -15.17 4.21
CA SER A 52 5.63 -13.76 4.49
C SER A 52 6.72 -13.28 3.55
N TYR A 53 6.48 -12.16 2.88
CA TYR A 53 7.35 -11.64 1.82
C TYR A 53 7.57 -10.13 1.97
N GLU A 54 8.68 -9.66 1.45
CA GLU A 54 8.94 -8.24 1.19
C GLU A 54 9.01 -8.03 -0.33
N ILE A 55 8.19 -7.10 -0.85
CA ILE A 55 8.33 -6.61 -2.22
C ILE A 55 9.09 -5.29 -2.13
N ILE A 56 10.33 -5.28 -2.63
CA ILE A 56 11.32 -4.24 -2.40
C ILE A 56 11.47 -3.36 -3.64
N TYR A 57 11.34 -2.05 -3.45
CA TYR A 57 11.59 -1.00 -4.42
C TYR A 57 12.89 -0.27 -4.05
N GLU A 58 14.03 -0.82 -4.46
CA GLU A 58 15.36 -0.32 -4.05
C GLU A 58 15.56 1.15 -4.41
N ASN A 59 15.19 1.55 -5.63
CA ASN A 59 15.34 2.93 -6.13
C ASN A 59 14.52 3.96 -5.33
N TYR A 60 13.46 3.51 -4.67
CA TYR A 60 12.53 4.37 -3.91
C TYR A 60 12.66 4.19 -2.40
N LYS A 61 13.59 3.31 -1.95
CA LYS A 61 13.78 2.97 -0.54
C LYS A 61 12.47 2.60 0.15
N ALA A 62 11.62 1.87 -0.58
CA ALA A 62 10.30 1.46 -0.14
C ALA A 62 10.17 -0.06 -0.18
N LYS A 63 9.27 -0.60 0.65
CA LYS A 63 8.92 -2.00 0.63
C LYS A 63 7.49 -2.22 1.05
N ILE A 64 6.86 -3.24 0.47
CA ILE A 64 5.57 -3.75 0.88
C ILE A 64 5.83 -5.04 1.66
N PHE A 65 5.45 -5.06 2.93
CA PHE A 65 5.39 -6.30 3.71
C PHE A 65 4.10 -7.02 3.39
N ILE A 66 4.23 -8.27 3.01
CA ILE A 66 3.12 -9.18 2.72
C ILE A 66 3.11 -10.29 3.76
N ASN A 67 1.92 -10.62 4.24
CA ASN A 67 1.71 -11.79 5.08
C ASN A 67 0.41 -12.48 4.69
N SER A 68 0.47 -13.81 4.52
CA SER A 68 -0.68 -14.64 4.20
C SER A 68 -0.91 -15.65 5.32
N VAL A 69 -2.15 -15.78 5.75
CA VAL A 69 -2.57 -16.72 6.80
C VAL A 69 -3.76 -17.52 6.28
N GLU A 70 -3.69 -18.84 6.47
CA GLU A 70 -4.83 -19.74 6.31
C GLU A 70 -5.17 -20.34 7.67
N SER A 71 -6.34 -20.01 8.20
CA SER A 71 -6.82 -20.45 9.48
C SER A 71 -8.33 -20.30 9.55
N ASP A 72 -9.01 -21.05 10.41
CA ASP A 72 -10.43 -20.80 10.66
C ASP A 72 -10.58 -19.40 11.28
N LEU A 73 -11.15 -18.47 10.50
CA LEU A 73 -11.34 -17.07 10.91
C LEU A 73 -12.20 -16.90 12.16
N LYS A 74 -12.93 -17.95 12.57
CA LYS A 74 -13.72 -17.95 13.81
C LYS A 74 -12.84 -18.10 15.06
N GLU A 75 -11.67 -18.73 14.93
CA GLU A 75 -10.75 -18.95 16.06
C GLU A 75 -9.73 -17.80 16.20
N LEU A 76 -9.32 -17.20 15.08
CA LEU A 76 -8.43 -16.06 15.04
C LEU A 76 -9.22 -14.85 14.54
N ASN A 77 -9.46 -13.89 15.40
CA ASN A 77 -10.10 -12.63 15.03
C ASN A 77 -9.12 -11.76 14.23
N ILE A 78 -8.68 -12.29 13.05
CA ILE A 78 -7.64 -11.68 12.19
C ILE A 78 -8.10 -10.31 11.71
N GLU A 79 -9.38 -10.17 11.41
CA GLU A 79 -9.95 -8.88 10.99
C GLU A 79 -9.87 -7.85 12.12
N GLU A 80 -10.15 -8.24 13.36
CA GLU A 80 -10.01 -7.36 14.52
C GLU A 80 -8.55 -6.95 14.73
N PHE A 81 -7.62 -7.90 14.66
CA PHE A 81 -6.19 -7.61 14.74
C PHE A 81 -5.71 -6.65 13.64
N PHE A 82 -6.22 -6.81 12.40
CA PHE A 82 -5.91 -5.90 11.32
C PHE A 82 -6.52 -4.52 11.57
N ASN A 83 -7.76 -4.46 12.06
CA ASN A 83 -8.43 -3.21 12.41
C ASN A 83 -7.71 -2.45 13.53
N GLU A 84 -7.13 -3.15 14.50
CA GLU A 84 -6.26 -2.53 15.51
C GLU A 84 -5.04 -1.87 14.87
N LYS A 85 -4.37 -2.53 13.91
CA LYS A 85 -3.24 -1.93 13.16
C LYS A 85 -3.66 -0.68 12.38
N ILE A 86 -4.82 -0.73 11.73
CA ILE A 86 -5.40 0.43 11.03
C ILE A 86 -5.64 1.56 12.01
N PHE A 87 -6.26 1.28 13.16
CA PHE A 87 -6.53 2.26 14.19
C PHE A 87 -5.25 2.89 14.73
N GLU A 88 -4.23 2.09 15.08
CA GLU A 88 -2.95 2.59 15.58
C GLU A 88 -2.25 3.51 14.55
N ASN A 89 -2.26 3.12 13.27
CA ASN A 89 -1.65 3.92 12.21
C ASN A 89 -2.45 5.20 11.94
N SER A 90 -3.78 5.17 12.10
CA SER A 90 -4.66 6.32 11.87
C SER A 90 -4.43 7.47 12.85
N LYS A 91 -3.87 7.19 14.04
CA LYS A 91 -3.52 8.23 15.03
C LYS A 91 -2.52 9.26 14.51
N PHE A 92 -1.76 8.90 13.46
CA PHE A 92 -0.76 9.75 12.83
C PHE A 92 -1.24 10.35 11.50
N ALA A 93 -2.46 10.02 11.08
CA ALA A 93 -3.02 10.48 9.81
C ALA A 93 -3.90 11.72 9.99
N ASP A 94 -3.80 12.64 9.04
CA ASP A 94 -4.73 13.77 8.92
C ASP A 94 -6.08 13.28 8.35
N ARG A 95 -6.04 12.25 7.50
CA ARG A 95 -7.22 11.62 6.89
C ARG A 95 -6.91 10.18 6.50
N VAL A 96 -7.92 9.31 6.61
CA VAL A 96 -7.89 7.93 6.09
C VAL A 96 -8.93 7.79 4.99
N ILE A 97 -8.52 7.20 3.87
CA ILE A 97 -9.39 6.85 2.74
C ILE A 97 -9.48 5.33 2.70
N GLU A 98 -10.69 4.79 2.75
CA GLU A 98 -10.97 3.37 2.55
C GLU A 98 -11.50 3.14 1.14
N SER A 99 -10.95 2.15 0.45
CA SER A 99 -11.42 1.65 -0.85
C SER A 99 -11.74 0.17 -0.72
N VAL A 100 -12.93 -0.23 -1.18
CA VAL A 100 -13.42 -1.61 -1.11
C VAL A 100 -13.43 -2.21 -2.51
N TYR A 101 -12.94 -3.45 -2.63
CA TYR A 101 -12.92 -4.21 -3.87
C TYR A 101 -13.52 -5.60 -3.61
N GLU A 102 -14.48 -5.98 -4.44
CA GLU A 102 -15.14 -7.28 -4.31
C GLU A 102 -15.17 -7.99 -5.67
N SER A 103 -14.91 -9.28 -5.66
CA SER A 103 -15.04 -10.16 -6.82
C SER A 103 -15.68 -11.47 -6.41
N ASN A 104 -16.95 -11.63 -6.73
CA ASN A 104 -17.69 -12.86 -6.43
C ASN A 104 -17.13 -14.07 -7.18
N ASP A 105 -16.71 -13.88 -8.44
CA ASP A 105 -16.16 -14.95 -9.30
C ASP A 105 -14.85 -15.51 -8.72
N LYS A 106 -14.05 -14.66 -8.07
CA LYS A 106 -12.78 -15.03 -7.44
C LYS A 106 -12.91 -15.35 -5.95
N ASN A 107 -14.10 -15.18 -5.37
CA ASN A 107 -14.33 -15.28 -3.93
C ASN A 107 -13.35 -14.38 -3.14
N ILE A 108 -13.31 -13.09 -3.49
CA ILE A 108 -12.41 -12.09 -2.91
C ILE A 108 -13.21 -10.92 -2.38
N SER A 109 -12.93 -10.53 -1.15
CA SER A 109 -13.28 -9.24 -0.56
C SER A 109 -11.97 -8.58 -0.09
N SER A 110 -11.77 -7.30 -0.41
CA SER A 110 -10.55 -6.58 -0.10
C SER A 110 -10.84 -5.15 0.33
N LYS A 111 -10.05 -4.66 1.28
CA LYS A 111 -10.03 -3.25 1.65
C LYS A 111 -8.62 -2.70 1.56
N VAL A 112 -8.51 -1.52 0.99
CA VAL A 112 -7.27 -0.75 0.90
C VAL A 112 -7.45 0.56 1.65
N TYR A 113 -6.59 0.81 2.62
CA TYR A 113 -6.55 2.02 3.44
C TYR A 113 -5.39 2.89 3.02
N THR A 114 -5.67 4.11 2.61
CA THR A 114 -4.65 5.13 2.31
C THR A 114 -4.65 6.18 3.41
N PHE A 115 -3.51 6.36 4.05
CA PHE A 115 -3.33 7.31 5.15
C PHE A 115 -2.62 8.55 4.63
N ILE A 116 -3.30 9.68 4.69
CA ILE A 116 -2.77 11.00 4.35
C ILE A 116 -2.18 11.59 5.61
N GLY A 117 -0.91 11.98 5.56
CA GLY A 117 -0.18 12.53 6.70
C GLY A 117 1.12 11.77 7.00
N ASN A 118 1.81 12.17 8.06
CA ASN A 118 3.12 11.63 8.46
C ASN A 118 2.97 10.30 9.22
N THR A 119 2.40 9.29 8.57
CA THR A 119 2.13 7.98 9.15
C THR A 119 3.30 7.02 8.97
N PRO A 120 3.48 6.02 9.85
CA PRO A 120 4.46 4.97 9.68
C PRO A 120 4.27 4.16 8.39
N SER A 121 3.01 3.91 8.00
CA SER A 121 2.63 3.24 6.76
C SER A 121 1.54 4.03 6.06
N ASN A 122 1.77 4.45 4.82
CA ASN A 122 0.80 5.26 4.08
C ASN A 122 -0.24 4.43 3.34
N ILE A 123 0.00 3.14 3.10
CA ILE A 123 -0.99 2.23 2.51
C ILE A 123 -0.95 0.91 3.27
N GLN A 124 -2.13 0.45 3.70
CA GLN A 124 -2.32 -0.88 4.25
C GLN A 124 -3.54 -1.51 3.59
N PHE A 125 -3.50 -2.82 3.38
CA PHE A 125 -4.61 -3.52 2.74
C PHE A 125 -4.73 -4.96 3.23
N TYR A 126 -5.91 -5.53 3.04
CA TYR A 126 -6.11 -6.96 3.14
C TYR A 126 -6.99 -7.49 2.02
N ILE A 127 -6.87 -8.78 1.78
CA ILE A 127 -7.69 -9.57 0.87
C ILE A 127 -8.12 -10.82 1.64
N THR A 128 -9.39 -11.17 1.58
CA THR A 128 -9.95 -12.35 2.25
C THR A 128 -10.97 -13.06 1.37
N ASN A 129 -11.13 -14.37 1.59
CA ASN A 129 -12.24 -15.15 1.05
C ASN A 129 -13.44 -15.22 2.02
N ASN A 130 -13.41 -14.45 3.12
CA ASN A 130 -14.41 -14.42 4.19
C ASN A 130 -14.67 -15.79 4.86
N LYS A 131 -13.72 -16.73 4.73
CA LYS A 131 -13.80 -18.08 5.32
C LYS A 131 -12.57 -18.40 6.17
N ASN A 132 -11.43 -18.62 5.51
CA ASN A 132 -10.22 -19.11 6.16
C ASN A 132 -8.93 -18.52 5.61
N LYS A 133 -8.97 -17.74 4.50
CA LYS A 133 -7.78 -17.15 3.88
C LYS A 133 -7.76 -15.64 4.12
N PHE A 134 -6.61 -15.16 4.56
CA PHE A 134 -6.38 -13.74 4.83
C PHE A 134 -4.97 -13.34 4.37
N PHE A 135 -4.91 -12.41 3.44
CA PHE A 135 -3.68 -11.88 2.87
C PHE A 135 -3.61 -10.39 3.17
N THR A 136 -2.49 -9.93 3.73
CA THR A 136 -2.30 -8.54 4.13
C THR A 136 -1.07 -7.94 3.50
N GLY A 137 -1.10 -6.63 3.29
CA GLY A 137 0.06 -5.87 2.88
C GLY A 137 0.13 -4.49 3.53
N SER A 138 1.36 -4.00 3.71
CA SER A 138 1.62 -2.67 4.28
C SER A 138 2.84 -2.04 3.62
N LEU A 139 2.69 -0.82 3.12
CA LEU A 139 3.76 -0.06 2.48
C LEU A 139 4.56 0.74 3.52
N TYR A 140 5.87 0.57 3.51
CA TYR A 140 6.82 1.33 4.34
C TYR A 140 7.92 1.95 3.51
N PHE A 141 8.38 3.14 3.94
CA PHE A 141 9.56 3.79 3.42
C PHE A 141 10.70 3.73 4.45
N ASN A 142 11.91 3.48 3.97
CA ASN A 142 13.11 3.51 4.80
C ASN A 142 13.60 4.95 5.00
N SER A 143 12.72 5.79 5.53
CA SER A 143 12.95 7.21 5.81
C SER A 143 12.02 7.67 6.92
N LYS A 144 12.33 8.82 7.53
CA LYS A 144 11.37 9.45 8.46
C LYS A 144 10.11 9.83 7.71
N PRO A 145 8.92 9.63 8.32
CA PRO A 145 7.66 10.04 7.73
C PRO A 145 7.70 11.53 7.34
N ASN A 146 7.51 11.81 6.05
CA ASN A 146 7.38 13.14 5.48
C ASN A 146 6.45 13.01 4.27
N TYR A 147 5.16 13.12 4.51
CA TYR A 147 4.12 12.87 3.51
C TYR A 147 4.33 13.66 2.23
N ASP A 148 4.57 14.99 2.33
CA ASP A 148 4.71 15.86 1.16
C ASP A 148 5.86 15.41 0.22
N SER A 149 6.96 14.92 0.80
CA SER A 149 8.11 14.44 0.03
C SER A 149 7.91 13.00 -0.50
N LEU A 150 7.12 12.20 0.20
CA LEU A 150 6.87 10.80 -0.15
C LEU A 150 5.67 10.64 -1.10
N LEU A 151 4.79 11.65 -1.20
CA LEU A 151 3.54 11.57 -1.95
C LEU A 151 3.72 11.01 -3.38
N PRO A 152 4.68 11.47 -4.22
CA PRO A 152 4.84 10.91 -5.56
C PRO A 152 5.16 9.40 -5.56
N TYR A 153 5.92 8.93 -4.56
CA TYR A 153 6.28 7.52 -4.41
C TYR A 153 5.13 6.70 -3.85
N ILE A 154 4.34 7.28 -2.93
CA ILE A 154 3.12 6.68 -2.39
C ILE A 154 2.13 6.44 -3.53
N ASP A 155 1.91 7.43 -4.40
CA ASP A 155 1.03 7.33 -5.55
C ASP A 155 1.54 6.28 -6.55
N TYR A 156 2.83 6.31 -6.89
CA TYR A 156 3.44 5.36 -7.81
C TYR A 156 3.31 3.92 -7.32
N ILE A 157 3.69 3.63 -6.07
CA ILE A 157 3.60 2.27 -5.51
C ILE A 157 2.15 1.91 -5.17
N GLY A 158 1.32 2.90 -4.83
CA GLY A 158 -0.11 2.72 -4.60
C GLY A 158 -0.84 2.16 -5.83
N ASP A 159 -0.46 2.61 -7.04
CA ASP A 159 -0.99 2.01 -8.28
C ASP A 159 -0.55 0.56 -8.47
N ASP A 160 0.68 0.21 -8.04
CA ASP A 160 1.13 -1.19 -8.07
C ASP A 160 0.35 -2.06 -7.08
N ILE A 161 0.03 -1.52 -5.89
CA ILE A 161 -0.83 -2.20 -4.90
C ILE A 161 -2.24 -2.40 -5.46
N LYS A 162 -2.84 -1.40 -6.12
CA LYS A 162 -4.13 -1.56 -6.79
C LYS A 162 -4.06 -2.66 -7.84
N LYS A 163 -3.01 -2.67 -8.66
CA LYS A 163 -2.81 -3.71 -9.69
C LYS A 163 -2.65 -5.09 -9.08
N MET A 164 -1.95 -5.20 -7.94
CA MET A 164 -1.84 -6.43 -7.17
C MET A 164 -3.20 -6.93 -6.69
N VAL A 165 -4.00 -6.07 -6.05
CA VAL A 165 -5.35 -6.39 -5.56
C VAL A 165 -6.27 -6.81 -6.70
N ASP A 166 -6.30 -6.08 -7.82
CA ASP A 166 -7.14 -6.37 -8.99
C ASP A 166 -6.80 -7.70 -9.65
N SER A 167 -5.51 -8.07 -9.66
CA SER A 167 -5.02 -9.30 -10.30
C SER A 167 -5.01 -10.50 -9.37
N PHE A 168 -5.26 -10.30 -8.09
CA PHE A 168 -5.15 -11.34 -7.07
C PHE A 168 -6.07 -12.54 -7.34
N ASN A 169 -5.55 -13.73 -7.08
CA ASN A 169 -6.30 -15.00 -7.13
C ASN A 169 -5.79 -15.94 -6.04
N TRP A 170 -6.72 -16.66 -5.41
CA TRP A 170 -6.41 -17.87 -4.66
C TRP A 170 -6.11 -18.97 -5.68
N ILE A 171 -4.97 -19.64 -5.58
CA ILE A 171 -4.62 -20.78 -6.43
C ILE A 171 -5.09 -22.03 -5.69
N ASP A 172 -6.25 -22.52 -6.07
CA ASP A 172 -6.74 -23.81 -5.57
C ASP A 172 -6.03 -24.96 -6.30
N GLU A 173 -5.92 -26.14 -5.63
CA GLU A 173 -5.39 -27.37 -6.22
C GLU A 173 -6.27 -27.92 -7.33
#